data_3133ba1e78f5c894cbc73cd951f282c7
#
_entry.id   3133ba1e78f5c894cbc73cd951f282c7
#
_cell.length_a   1.000
_cell.length_b   1.000
_cell.length_c   1.000
_cell.angle_alpha   90.00
_cell.angle_beta   90.00
_cell.angle_gamma   90.00
#
_symmetry.space_group_name_H-M   'P 1'
#
loop_
_entity.id
_entity.type
_entity.pdbx_description
1 polymer ?
#
loop_
_entity_poly.entity_id
_entity_poly.type
_entity_poly.pdbx_seq_one_letter_code
_entity_poly.pdbx_strand_id
1 'polypeptide(L)'
;MKKLLFTIMVLAAMTACSEMKEDTNEYQKPAMQTVNGVVMQVADIPYAEGTTRSSMAVDASGLTFTWSDGDKTGVYSSIDGFALFNLTSGAGTSSATFDGGGFTLTDGATYYSFFPYAAAATDKTAVPVDFTGQTLTQDDDMVSPMAKDYLYASAVADEGSALFNYSHIGSFVRTKLTMPASTSVESVDFIPMYAELTQQGTVDVTAAGNPLTATVTSPKMTLALSGVDVPSSGELTLWGAMAPQDLSTTTEAVAIVAHSGANIYSARVAGKNLQAGKAYRWTATPILPTGYSHGLIVSNKSQKNYGLGLGQYSAITWLSDNHYAVVHDKEKGGGIVLFDFDIADDGTIGEVTRTVPTGTSGSTVTDMDNEGIAYFNSKLYVSAEADQSIREYDLTGAPTGNAFTIPTDMAVGQITSNAGFEALTYNATTHLFWTTTEVALPKDSYIDRLHRLQSFGENMQPAKRYLYQMDAPQFSSEGTTQYVHGISAMTALDDGRLIVLEREVYVPTNPLLTRGIAKLYVVDPVNDTAGILRKSLLTTIDTNYTNLANYEGMCLGPSLSDGSRCLVLIADSQGTAYEMLQVVTIK
;
A
#
# COMPACT_ATOMS: atom_id res chain seq x y z
N MET A 1 27.28 17.70 -54.65
CA MET A 1 28.21 16.88 -53.86
C MET A 1 27.61 16.21 -52.61
N LYS A 2 26.56 16.75 -51.96
CA LYS A 2 25.95 16.15 -50.75
C LYS A 2 25.01 14.94 -51.01
N LYS A 3 24.53 14.77 -52.26
CA LYS A 3 23.63 13.62 -52.61
C LYS A 3 24.40 12.35 -53.03
N LEU A 4 25.68 12.48 -53.38
CA LEU A 4 26.50 11.33 -53.79
C LEU A 4 27.10 10.58 -52.59
N LEU A 5 27.29 11.26 -51.44
CA LEU A 5 27.86 10.64 -50.25
C LEU A 5 26.82 9.75 -49.49
N PHE A 6 25.52 10.06 -49.63
CA PHE A 6 24.45 9.28 -48.97
C PHE A 6 24.17 7.95 -49.65
N THR A 7 24.37 7.89 -50.99
CA THR A 7 24.15 6.67 -51.77
C THR A 7 25.30 5.65 -51.58
N ILE A 8 26.51 6.12 -51.28
CA ILE A 8 27.66 5.25 -51.05
C ILE A 8 27.60 4.64 -49.62
N MET A 9 27.05 5.36 -48.62
CA MET A 9 26.89 4.83 -47.27
C MET A 9 25.79 3.78 -47.15
N VAL A 10 24.71 3.88 -47.93
CA VAL A 10 23.65 2.88 -47.98
C VAL A 10 24.10 1.60 -48.70
N LEU A 11 24.99 1.71 -49.72
CA LEU A 11 25.51 0.54 -50.42
C LEU A 11 26.56 -0.22 -49.57
N ALA A 12 27.34 0.47 -48.73
CA ALA A 12 28.29 -0.16 -47.82
C ALA A 12 27.61 -0.91 -46.65
N ALA A 13 26.40 -0.46 -46.22
CA ALA A 13 25.62 -1.13 -45.19
C ALA A 13 24.93 -2.41 -45.71
N MET A 14 24.66 -2.51 -47.03
CA MET A 14 24.02 -3.70 -47.61
C MET A 14 25.03 -4.80 -47.96
N THR A 15 26.31 -4.49 -48.14
CA THR A 15 27.35 -5.50 -48.37
C THR A 15 27.92 -6.12 -47.09
N ALA A 16 27.70 -5.49 -45.92
CA ALA A 16 28.10 -6.07 -44.65
C ALA A 16 27.08 -7.11 -44.09
N CYS A 17 25.88 -7.19 -44.64
CA CYS A 17 24.87 -8.19 -44.26
C CYS A 17 24.92 -9.51 -45.04
N SER A 18 25.85 -9.68 -45.96
CA SER A 18 25.91 -10.88 -46.80
C SER A 18 26.98 -11.91 -46.37
N GLU A 19 27.67 -11.71 -45.25
CA GLU A 19 28.63 -12.67 -44.68
C GLU A 19 28.35 -13.11 -43.25
N MET A 20 27.07 -13.02 -42.77
CA MET A 20 26.68 -13.90 -41.69
C MET A 20 26.43 -15.28 -42.29
N LYS A 21 27.40 -16.17 -42.12
CA LYS A 21 27.18 -17.59 -42.27
C LYS A 21 25.95 -17.94 -41.46
N GLU A 22 24.92 -18.44 -42.12
CA GLU A 22 23.90 -19.25 -41.48
C GLU A 22 24.62 -20.39 -40.77
N ASP A 23 24.82 -20.27 -39.47
CA ASP A 23 24.95 -21.42 -38.60
C ASP A 23 23.58 -22.09 -38.62
N THR A 24 23.36 -22.91 -39.62
CA THR A 24 22.29 -23.89 -39.65
C THR A 24 22.65 -24.96 -38.61
N ASN A 25 22.53 -24.60 -37.31
CA ASN A 25 22.08 -25.56 -36.34
C ASN A 25 20.61 -25.81 -36.72
N GLU A 26 20.40 -26.68 -37.70
CA GLU A 26 19.15 -27.40 -37.81
C GLU A 26 18.86 -27.95 -36.40
N TYR A 27 17.91 -27.32 -35.74
CA TYR A 27 17.24 -27.90 -34.58
C TYR A 27 16.67 -29.21 -35.13
N GLN A 28 17.43 -30.30 -34.97
CA GLN A 28 16.94 -31.62 -35.31
C GLN A 28 15.77 -31.85 -34.36
N LYS A 29 14.55 -31.66 -34.91
CA LYS A 29 13.31 -32.12 -34.31
C LYS A 29 13.61 -33.53 -33.78
N PRO A 30 13.56 -33.79 -32.46
CA PRO A 30 13.79 -35.12 -31.96
C PRO A 30 12.87 -36.06 -32.72
N ALA A 31 13.42 -37.16 -33.28
CA ALA A 31 12.62 -38.13 -33.99
C ALA A 31 11.49 -38.57 -33.06
N MET A 32 10.26 -38.19 -33.40
CA MET A 32 9.07 -38.58 -32.65
C MET A 32 9.00 -40.11 -32.75
N GLN A 33 9.27 -40.79 -31.61
CA GLN A 33 8.85 -42.17 -31.47
C GLN A 33 7.32 -42.14 -31.44
N THR A 34 6.69 -42.92 -32.27
CA THR A 34 5.24 -43.15 -32.29
C THR A 34 4.79 -43.75 -30.96
N VAL A 35 4.49 -42.88 -30.00
CA VAL A 35 3.82 -43.21 -28.77
C VAL A 35 2.53 -42.40 -28.77
N ASN A 36 1.38 -43.02 -28.57
CA ASN A 36 0.09 -42.35 -28.36
C ASN A 36 0.17 -41.50 -27.09
N GLY A 37 0.80 -40.30 -27.18
CA GLY A 37 1.02 -39.44 -26.02
C GLY A 37 1.28 -38.00 -26.40
N VAL A 38 1.21 -37.11 -25.45
CA VAL A 38 1.55 -35.69 -25.61
C VAL A 38 2.94 -35.44 -25.05
N VAL A 39 3.76 -34.65 -25.75
CA VAL A 39 5.01 -34.11 -25.21
C VAL A 39 4.78 -32.72 -24.70
N MET A 40 5.25 -32.45 -23.48
CA MET A 40 5.08 -31.19 -22.79
C MET A 40 6.45 -30.57 -22.46
N GLN A 41 6.66 -29.35 -22.89
CA GLN A 41 7.90 -28.60 -22.67
C GLN A 41 7.58 -27.31 -21.92
N VAL A 42 8.41 -26.98 -20.93
CA VAL A 42 8.30 -25.76 -20.15
C VAL A 42 9.61 -24.98 -20.26
N ALA A 43 9.53 -23.69 -20.51
CA ALA A 43 10.69 -22.81 -20.51
C ALA A 43 11.07 -22.40 -19.08
N ASP A 44 12.36 -22.12 -18.88
CA ASP A 44 12.83 -21.53 -17.63
C ASP A 44 12.21 -20.15 -17.38
N ILE A 45 12.09 -19.77 -16.11
CA ILE A 45 11.58 -18.47 -15.66
C ILE A 45 12.76 -17.52 -15.45
N PRO A 46 13.07 -16.61 -16.40
CA PRO A 46 14.19 -15.69 -16.25
C PRO A 46 13.88 -14.59 -15.23
N TYR A 47 14.92 -14.10 -14.54
CA TYR A 47 14.80 -12.86 -13.79
C TYR A 47 14.53 -11.68 -14.74
N ALA A 48 13.61 -10.82 -14.35
CA ALA A 48 13.30 -9.60 -15.10
C ALA A 48 14.42 -8.54 -15.00
N GLU A 49 15.33 -8.68 -14.02
CA GLU A 49 16.45 -7.78 -13.76
C GLU A 49 17.78 -8.55 -13.78
N GLY A 50 18.83 -7.95 -14.34
CA GLY A 50 20.14 -8.58 -14.54
C GLY A 50 20.82 -9.13 -13.30
N THR A 51 21.66 -10.07 -13.51
CA THR A 51 22.32 -11.11 -12.71
C THR A 51 23.11 -10.73 -11.46
N THR A 52 23.03 -11.59 -10.40
CA THR A 52 24.16 -12.05 -9.56
C THR A 52 23.84 -13.41 -8.93
N ARG A 53 24.87 -14.28 -8.77
CA ARG A 53 24.79 -15.73 -8.57
C ARG A 53 24.62 -16.19 -7.13
N SER A 54 23.88 -17.25 -6.85
CA SER A 54 24.28 -18.53 -6.20
C SER A 54 23.09 -19.47 -5.94
N SER A 55 23.33 -20.70 -6.17
CA SER A 55 22.77 -22.06 -6.17
C SER A 55 21.47 -22.39 -5.39
N MET A 56 20.63 -23.03 -6.07
CA MET A 56 19.76 -24.22 -6.03
C MET A 56 19.35 -24.46 -7.48
N ALA A 57 18.30 -25.10 -7.89
CA ALA A 57 17.81 -25.02 -9.29
C ALA A 57 17.47 -23.56 -9.71
N VAL A 58 17.98 -22.59 -9.01
CA VAL A 58 18.03 -21.15 -9.23
C VAL A 58 19.42 -20.82 -9.72
N ASP A 59 19.62 -20.71 -11.01
CA ASP A 59 20.89 -20.23 -11.52
C ASP A 59 20.92 -18.70 -11.64
N ALA A 60 22.00 -18.15 -12.17
CA ALA A 60 22.16 -16.72 -12.38
C ALA A 60 21.12 -16.12 -13.32
N SER A 61 20.45 -16.92 -14.15
CA SER A 61 19.53 -16.52 -15.19
C SER A 61 18.05 -16.59 -14.77
N GLY A 62 17.70 -17.41 -13.77
CA GLY A 62 16.30 -17.56 -13.32
C GLY A 62 16.03 -18.83 -12.53
N LEU A 63 14.81 -19.31 -12.65
CA LEU A 63 14.34 -20.57 -12.12
C LEU A 63 14.25 -21.60 -13.24
N THR A 64 14.82 -22.77 -13.02
CA THR A 64 14.71 -23.91 -13.94
C THR A 64 13.52 -24.78 -13.52
N PHE A 65 12.57 -24.97 -14.41
CA PHE A 65 11.44 -25.87 -14.22
C PHE A 65 11.80 -27.30 -14.66
N THR A 66 11.44 -28.28 -13.81
CA THR A 66 11.51 -29.70 -14.18
C THR A 66 10.24 -30.42 -13.75
N TRP A 67 9.79 -31.34 -14.60
CA TRP A 67 8.66 -32.23 -14.29
C TRP A 67 9.02 -33.20 -13.15
N SER A 68 8.03 -33.54 -12.33
CA SER A 68 8.19 -34.45 -11.19
C SER A 68 7.35 -35.72 -11.39
N ASP A 69 7.81 -36.82 -10.80
CA ASP A 69 7.02 -38.05 -10.78
C ASP A 69 5.64 -37.80 -10.15
N GLY A 70 4.59 -38.27 -10.84
CA GLY A 70 3.20 -38.07 -10.41
C GLY A 70 2.55 -36.79 -10.88
N ASP A 71 3.24 -35.93 -11.63
CA ASP A 71 2.66 -34.75 -12.25
C ASP A 71 1.47 -35.12 -13.15
N LYS A 72 0.42 -34.29 -13.09
CA LYS A 72 -0.82 -34.47 -13.83
C LYS A 72 -1.24 -33.17 -14.47
N THR A 73 -1.68 -33.24 -15.73
CA THR A 73 -2.17 -32.09 -16.48
C THR A 73 -3.57 -32.35 -17.05
N GLY A 74 -4.32 -31.28 -17.30
CA GLY A 74 -5.60 -31.35 -18.02
C GLY A 74 -5.40 -31.03 -19.49
N VAL A 75 -5.98 -31.81 -20.39
CA VAL A 75 -6.04 -31.52 -21.82
C VAL A 75 -7.49 -31.34 -22.24
N TYR A 76 -7.80 -30.22 -22.87
CA TYR A 76 -9.13 -29.80 -23.29
C TYR A 76 -9.22 -29.76 -24.81
N SER A 77 -10.34 -30.20 -25.35
CA SER A 77 -10.65 -30.12 -26.75
C SER A 77 -12.05 -29.53 -26.95
N SER A 78 -12.23 -28.85 -28.06
CA SER A 78 -13.59 -28.46 -28.50
C SER A 78 -14.41 -29.64 -29.01
N ILE A 79 -13.76 -30.78 -29.27
CA ILE A 79 -14.40 -32.00 -29.79
C ILE A 79 -14.59 -33.03 -28.66
N ASP A 80 -13.52 -33.29 -27.89
CA ASP A 80 -13.46 -34.42 -26.95
C ASP A 80 -13.65 -34.01 -25.48
N GLY A 81 -13.74 -32.69 -25.19
CA GLY A 81 -13.92 -32.15 -23.85
C GLY A 81 -12.62 -32.19 -23.02
N PHE A 82 -12.77 -32.47 -21.75
CA PHE A 82 -11.69 -32.47 -20.76
C PHE A 82 -11.15 -33.87 -20.48
N ALA A 83 -9.82 -34.03 -20.43
CA ALA A 83 -9.16 -35.28 -20.08
C ALA A 83 -7.98 -35.08 -19.12
N LEU A 84 -7.78 -36.05 -18.22
CA LEU A 84 -6.62 -36.14 -17.34
C LEU A 84 -5.47 -36.85 -18.05
N PHE A 85 -4.28 -36.24 -18.05
CA PHE A 85 -3.04 -36.84 -18.54
C PHE A 85 -2.06 -37.00 -17.38
N ASN A 86 -1.46 -38.20 -17.26
CA ASN A 86 -0.47 -38.52 -16.25
C ASN A 86 0.92 -38.58 -16.86
N LEU A 87 1.93 -38.08 -16.15
CA LEU A 87 3.33 -38.18 -16.56
C LEU A 87 3.74 -39.66 -16.66
N THR A 88 4.37 -40.04 -17.77
CA THR A 88 4.85 -41.40 -18.03
C THR A 88 6.35 -41.49 -18.17
N SER A 89 7.02 -40.42 -18.60
CA SER A 89 8.48 -40.31 -18.66
C SER A 89 8.96 -38.87 -18.72
N GLY A 90 10.23 -38.62 -18.41
CA GLY A 90 10.83 -37.29 -18.46
C GLY A 90 10.84 -36.56 -17.13
N ALA A 91 10.54 -37.20 -16.00
CA ALA A 91 10.74 -36.63 -14.67
C ALA A 91 12.20 -36.16 -14.48
N GLY A 92 12.40 -35.03 -13.82
CA GLY A 92 13.70 -34.39 -13.62
C GLY A 92 14.18 -33.57 -14.85
N THR A 93 13.37 -33.42 -15.88
CA THR A 93 13.70 -32.61 -17.08
C THR A 93 12.60 -31.61 -17.39
N SER A 94 12.89 -30.60 -18.22
CA SER A 94 11.90 -29.62 -18.70
C SER A 94 10.97 -30.16 -19.79
N SER A 95 11.22 -31.37 -20.32
CA SER A 95 10.39 -32.00 -21.35
C SER A 95 9.97 -33.41 -20.91
N ALA A 96 8.67 -33.69 -20.94
CA ALA A 96 8.12 -34.95 -20.46
C ALA A 96 7.01 -35.45 -21.37
N THR A 97 6.75 -36.77 -21.29
CA THR A 97 5.62 -37.41 -21.97
C THR A 97 4.51 -37.71 -20.99
N PHE A 98 3.29 -37.41 -21.39
CA PHE A 98 2.08 -37.65 -20.62
C PHE A 98 1.11 -38.54 -21.44
N ASP A 99 0.33 -39.35 -20.74
CA ASP A 99 -0.66 -40.24 -21.34
C ASP A 99 -2.06 -40.02 -20.72
N GLY A 100 -3.06 -39.90 -21.56
CA GLY A 100 -4.47 -39.70 -21.20
C GLY A 100 -5.27 -41.00 -21.06
N GLY A 101 -4.63 -42.17 -20.99
CA GLY A 101 -5.32 -43.44 -20.68
C GLY A 101 -6.36 -43.87 -21.71
N GLY A 102 -6.07 -43.74 -22.98
CA GLY A 102 -7.00 -44.09 -24.06
C GLY A 102 -7.72 -42.91 -24.70
N PHE A 103 -7.39 -41.69 -24.27
CA PHE A 103 -7.83 -40.47 -24.95
C PHE A 103 -7.11 -40.40 -26.34
N THR A 104 -7.90 -40.20 -27.39
CA THR A 104 -7.40 -40.16 -28.76
C THR A 104 -7.38 -38.73 -29.28
N LEU A 105 -6.21 -38.26 -29.76
CA LEU A 105 -6.08 -36.96 -30.39
C LEU A 105 -6.56 -37.05 -31.83
N THR A 106 -7.38 -36.11 -32.26
CA THR A 106 -7.84 -35.99 -33.66
C THR A 106 -6.89 -35.08 -34.42
N ASP A 107 -6.30 -35.58 -35.48
CA ASP A 107 -5.37 -34.81 -36.31
C ASP A 107 -6.00 -33.53 -36.86
N GLY A 108 -5.23 -32.44 -36.79
CA GLY A 108 -5.68 -31.11 -37.17
C GLY A 108 -6.55 -30.39 -36.16
N ALA A 109 -6.97 -31.06 -35.08
CA ALA A 109 -7.72 -30.42 -33.99
C ALA A 109 -6.78 -29.65 -33.05
N THR A 110 -7.27 -28.52 -32.54
CA THR A 110 -6.55 -27.74 -31.53
C THR A 110 -6.92 -28.20 -30.13
N TYR A 111 -5.92 -28.51 -29.35
CA TYR A 111 -6.03 -28.89 -27.94
C TYR A 111 -5.42 -27.80 -27.07
N TYR A 112 -5.99 -27.64 -25.87
CA TYR A 112 -5.55 -26.68 -24.86
C TYR A 112 -5.16 -27.43 -23.59
N SER A 113 -4.11 -27.05 -22.93
CA SER A 113 -3.65 -27.74 -21.74
C SER A 113 -3.41 -26.80 -20.59
N PHE A 114 -3.65 -27.31 -19.37
CA PHE A 114 -3.48 -26.59 -18.12
C PHE A 114 -2.82 -27.48 -17.06
N PHE A 115 -1.80 -26.95 -16.39
CA PHE A 115 -1.11 -27.62 -15.30
C PHE A 115 -1.11 -26.72 -14.04
N PRO A 116 -1.23 -27.29 -12.83
CA PRO A 116 -1.56 -28.69 -12.52
C PRO A 116 -3.00 -29.03 -12.91
N TYR A 117 -3.30 -30.33 -13.03
CA TYR A 117 -4.65 -30.79 -13.34
C TYR A 117 -5.70 -30.22 -12.40
N ALA A 118 -6.65 -29.48 -12.92
CA ALA A 118 -7.74 -28.87 -12.18
C ALA A 118 -9.01 -29.72 -12.30
N ALA A 119 -9.20 -30.67 -11.39
CA ALA A 119 -10.33 -31.60 -11.42
C ALA A 119 -11.73 -30.94 -11.36
N ALA A 120 -11.83 -29.75 -10.76
CA ALA A 120 -13.07 -28.98 -10.67
C ALA A 120 -13.34 -28.12 -11.90
N ALA A 121 -12.37 -27.99 -12.83
CA ALA A 121 -12.53 -27.16 -14.03
C ALA A 121 -13.40 -27.88 -15.06
N THR A 122 -14.51 -27.29 -15.42
CA THR A 122 -15.42 -27.79 -16.47
C THR A 122 -15.41 -26.89 -17.71
N ASP A 123 -14.86 -25.69 -17.60
CA ASP A 123 -14.77 -24.68 -18.65
C ASP A 123 -13.30 -24.30 -18.89
N LYS A 124 -12.83 -24.52 -20.11
CA LYS A 124 -11.47 -24.15 -20.54
C LYS A 124 -11.22 -22.65 -20.59
N THR A 125 -12.29 -21.83 -20.60
CA THR A 125 -12.20 -20.38 -20.58
C THR A 125 -12.21 -19.81 -19.15
N ALA A 126 -12.38 -20.66 -18.13
CA ALA A 126 -12.49 -20.24 -16.74
C ALA A 126 -11.86 -21.26 -15.77
N VAL A 127 -10.64 -21.72 -16.05
CA VAL A 127 -9.92 -22.65 -15.16
C VAL A 127 -9.47 -21.92 -13.88
N PRO A 128 -9.88 -22.37 -12.68
CA PRO A 128 -9.57 -21.66 -11.45
C PRO A 128 -8.09 -21.73 -11.06
N VAL A 129 -7.56 -20.63 -10.54
CA VAL A 129 -6.22 -20.52 -9.95
C VAL A 129 -6.30 -19.83 -8.59
N ASP A 130 -5.39 -20.20 -7.68
CA ASP A 130 -5.33 -19.67 -6.32
C ASP A 130 -3.88 -19.51 -5.88
N PHE A 131 -3.42 -18.26 -5.68
CA PHE A 131 -2.08 -17.90 -5.23
C PHE A 131 -1.95 -17.84 -3.70
N THR A 132 -3.04 -18.09 -2.95
CA THR A 132 -3.04 -18.08 -1.48
C THR A 132 -2.52 -19.37 -0.85
N GLY A 133 -2.40 -19.38 0.49
CA GLY A 133 -2.08 -20.57 1.26
C GLY A 133 -0.66 -21.09 1.09
N GLN A 134 0.28 -20.25 0.70
CA GLN A 134 1.69 -20.60 0.60
C GLN A 134 2.32 -20.64 1.99
N THR A 135 2.93 -21.78 2.34
CA THR A 135 3.59 -22.00 3.63
C THR A 135 5.02 -22.47 3.40
N LEU A 136 5.98 -21.72 3.93
CA LEU A 136 7.40 -22.04 3.88
C LEU A 136 7.81 -22.73 5.17
N THR A 137 8.69 -23.73 5.08
CA THR A 137 9.13 -24.55 6.21
C THR A 137 10.61 -24.40 6.52
N GLN A 138 11.33 -23.68 5.69
CA GLN A 138 12.76 -23.40 5.83
C GLN A 138 13.19 -22.15 5.06
N ASP A 139 14.40 -21.69 5.28
CA ASP A 139 15.06 -20.67 4.47
C ASP A 139 15.18 -21.12 3.00
N ASP A 140 14.95 -20.22 2.07
CA ASP A 140 15.01 -20.43 0.60
C ASP A 140 14.06 -21.55 0.09
N ASP A 141 12.94 -21.81 0.80
CA ASP A 141 11.93 -22.83 0.47
C ASP A 141 11.11 -22.43 -0.76
N MET A 142 11.05 -23.34 -1.73
CA MET A 142 10.28 -23.16 -2.95
C MET A 142 9.13 -24.16 -3.12
N VAL A 143 8.98 -25.14 -2.23
CA VAL A 143 8.00 -26.24 -2.41
C VAL A 143 6.57 -25.70 -2.53
N SER A 144 6.16 -24.88 -1.58
CA SER A 144 4.82 -24.30 -1.58
C SER A 144 4.58 -23.27 -2.69
N PRO A 145 5.52 -22.33 -2.97
CA PRO A 145 5.41 -21.44 -4.14
C PRO A 145 5.35 -22.17 -5.48
N MET A 146 6.15 -23.23 -5.68
CA MET A 146 6.12 -24.03 -6.91
C MET A 146 4.78 -24.76 -7.10
N ALA A 147 4.08 -25.14 -6.05
CA ALA A 147 2.73 -25.69 -6.14
C ALA A 147 1.69 -24.67 -6.67
N LYS A 148 2.05 -23.40 -6.77
CA LYS A 148 1.26 -22.30 -7.36
C LYS A 148 1.78 -21.88 -8.75
N ASP A 149 2.66 -22.68 -9.34
CA ASP A 149 3.12 -22.47 -10.71
C ASP A 149 2.10 -23.04 -11.70
N TYR A 150 1.20 -22.19 -12.14
CA TYR A 150 0.17 -22.54 -13.11
C TYR A 150 0.68 -22.34 -14.52
N LEU A 151 0.50 -23.37 -15.37
CA LEU A 151 0.97 -23.37 -16.75
C LEU A 151 -0.20 -23.60 -17.71
N TYR A 152 -0.11 -23.01 -18.89
CA TYR A 152 -1.06 -23.24 -19.97
C TYR A 152 -0.35 -23.35 -21.33
N ALA A 153 -0.95 -24.08 -22.25
CA ALA A 153 -0.46 -24.23 -23.60
C ALA A 153 -1.59 -24.55 -24.58
N SER A 154 -1.33 -24.35 -25.86
CA SER A 154 -2.16 -24.90 -26.93
C SER A 154 -1.30 -25.63 -27.95
N ALA A 155 -1.85 -26.65 -28.57
CA ALA A 155 -1.18 -27.43 -29.63
C ALA A 155 -2.21 -27.95 -30.65
N VAL A 156 -1.76 -28.11 -31.90
CA VAL A 156 -2.53 -28.83 -32.92
C VAL A 156 -2.03 -30.26 -32.94
N ALA A 157 -2.93 -31.22 -32.91
CA ALA A 157 -2.58 -32.63 -32.99
C ALA A 157 -2.13 -33.00 -34.39
N ASP A 158 -1.08 -33.83 -34.49
CA ASP A 158 -0.51 -34.36 -35.71
C ASP A 158 -0.08 -35.81 -35.50
N GLU A 159 -0.49 -36.71 -36.38
CA GLU A 159 -0.20 -38.16 -36.31
C GLU A 159 -0.55 -38.79 -34.94
N GLY A 160 -1.68 -38.34 -34.33
CA GLY A 160 -2.14 -38.82 -33.02
C GLY A 160 -1.33 -38.36 -31.82
N SER A 161 -0.48 -37.36 -31.98
CA SER A 161 0.33 -36.73 -30.91
C SER A 161 0.20 -35.22 -30.88
N ALA A 162 0.60 -34.58 -29.79
CA ALA A 162 0.65 -33.12 -29.67
C ALA A 162 1.87 -32.67 -28.86
N LEU A 163 2.49 -31.56 -29.27
CA LEU A 163 3.57 -30.91 -28.53
C LEU A 163 3.05 -29.62 -27.89
N PHE A 164 2.95 -29.60 -26.57
CA PHE A 164 2.55 -28.44 -25.79
C PHE A 164 3.78 -27.69 -25.29
N ASN A 165 3.94 -26.44 -25.71
CA ASN A 165 4.94 -25.52 -25.18
C ASN A 165 4.24 -24.63 -24.15
N TYR A 166 4.49 -24.90 -22.88
CA TYR A 166 3.82 -24.21 -21.78
C TYR A 166 4.39 -22.84 -21.50
N SER A 167 3.48 -21.94 -21.17
CA SER A 167 3.77 -20.62 -20.61
C SER A 167 3.30 -20.58 -19.16
N HIS A 168 4.10 -19.94 -18.29
CA HIS A 168 3.73 -19.68 -16.90
C HIS A 168 2.69 -18.58 -16.82
N ILE A 169 1.71 -18.74 -15.93
CA ILE A 169 0.65 -17.74 -15.65
C ILE A 169 1.11 -16.81 -14.55
N GLY A 170 1.73 -17.32 -13.49
CA GLY A 170 2.23 -16.57 -12.37
C GLY A 170 3.58 -15.89 -12.59
N SER A 171 4.00 -15.13 -11.61
CA SER A 171 5.35 -14.61 -11.41
C SER A 171 5.90 -15.12 -10.09
N PHE A 172 7.22 -15.18 -9.95
CA PHE A 172 7.88 -15.53 -8.70
C PHE A 172 8.60 -14.34 -8.10
N VAL A 173 8.53 -14.20 -6.78
CA VAL A 173 9.24 -13.16 -6.05
C VAL A 173 10.15 -13.80 -5.01
N ARG A 174 11.44 -13.52 -5.13
CA ARG A 174 12.46 -13.86 -4.14
C ARG A 174 12.70 -12.66 -3.25
N THR A 175 12.36 -12.77 -1.98
CA THR A 175 12.53 -11.71 -0.99
C THR A 175 13.65 -12.08 -0.02
N LYS A 176 14.70 -11.24 0.03
CA LYS A 176 15.78 -11.37 1.00
C LYS A 176 15.60 -10.36 2.11
N LEU A 177 15.46 -10.86 3.33
CA LEU A 177 15.29 -10.05 4.54
C LEU A 177 16.56 -10.09 5.38
N THR A 178 17.07 -8.94 5.79
CA THR A 178 18.14 -8.83 6.79
C THR A 178 17.51 -8.51 8.13
N MET A 179 17.56 -9.44 9.08
CA MET A 179 16.93 -9.37 10.40
C MET A 179 17.85 -9.94 11.48
N PRO A 180 17.59 -9.67 12.78
CA PRO A 180 18.38 -10.29 13.84
C PRO A 180 18.35 -11.83 13.74
N ALA A 181 19.53 -12.46 13.83
CA ALA A 181 19.64 -13.91 13.77
C ALA A 181 18.79 -14.59 14.85
N SER A 182 18.28 -15.77 14.56
CA SER A 182 17.40 -16.56 15.44
C SER A 182 16.07 -15.90 15.79
N THR A 183 15.65 -14.86 15.05
CA THR A 183 14.28 -14.36 15.12
C THR A 183 13.35 -15.39 14.50
N SER A 184 12.38 -15.90 15.26
CA SER A 184 11.34 -16.79 14.73
C SER A 184 10.30 -15.97 13.98
N VAL A 185 10.12 -16.24 12.68
CA VAL A 185 9.18 -15.52 11.82
C VAL A 185 7.99 -16.42 11.52
N GLU A 186 6.78 -15.93 11.82
CA GLU A 186 5.52 -16.68 11.67
C GLU A 186 4.86 -16.45 10.31
N SER A 187 5.01 -15.23 9.79
CA SER A 187 4.49 -14.86 8.47
C SER A 187 5.15 -13.59 7.95
N VAL A 188 5.07 -13.41 6.62
CA VAL A 188 5.47 -12.17 5.96
C VAL A 188 4.34 -11.71 5.06
N ASP A 189 3.89 -10.47 5.29
CA ASP A 189 2.89 -9.78 4.46
C ASP A 189 3.55 -8.86 3.46
N PHE A 190 3.05 -8.86 2.23
CA PHE A 190 3.37 -7.91 1.16
C PHE A 190 2.16 -7.00 0.96
N ILE A 191 2.32 -5.71 1.24
CA ILE A 191 1.23 -4.73 1.30
C ILE A 191 1.52 -3.59 0.31
N PRO A 192 0.94 -3.58 -0.89
CA PRO A 192 1.01 -2.44 -1.78
C PRO A 192 0.31 -1.21 -1.18
N MET A 193 0.83 -0.02 -1.51
CA MET A 193 0.26 1.21 -0.96
C MET A 193 -1.09 1.57 -1.59
N TYR A 194 -1.26 1.32 -2.88
CA TYR A 194 -2.48 1.68 -3.62
C TYR A 194 -3.19 0.47 -4.23
N ALA A 195 -2.41 -0.45 -4.82
CA ALA A 195 -2.97 -1.62 -5.50
C ALA A 195 -3.53 -2.66 -4.52
N GLU A 196 -4.38 -3.53 -5.03
CA GLU A 196 -4.74 -4.79 -4.40
C GLU A 196 -4.10 -5.94 -5.16
N LEU A 197 -3.69 -6.98 -4.44
CA LEU A 197 -3.05 -8.17 -5.01
C LEU A 197 -4.10 -9.20 -5.40
N THR A 198 -4.02 -9.71 -6.61
CA THR A 198 -4.87 -10.83 -7.06
C THR A 198 -4.51 -12.08 -6.27
N GLN A 199 -5.47 -12.61 -5.54
CA GLN A 199 -5.33 -13.85 -4.77
C GLN A 199 -5.90 -15.06 -5.50
N GLN A 200 -7.04 -14.89 -6.15
CA GLN A 200 -7.68 -15.94 -6.95
C GLN A 200 -8.13 -15.38 -8.29
N GLY A 201 -8.23 -16.26 -9.26
CA GLY A 201 -8.65 -15.88 -10.60
C GLY A 201 -9.12 -17.08 -11.42
N THR A 202 -9.46 -16.79 -12.66
CA THR A 202 -9.73 -17.80 -13.69
C THR A 202 -8.82 -17.57 -14.88
N VAL A 203 -8.45 -18.65 -15.54
CA VAL A 203 -7.57 -18.67 -16.69
C VAL A 203 -8.35 -19.15 -17.91
N ASP A 204 -8.35 -18.33 -18.97
CA ASP A 204 -8.80 -18.74 -20.28
C ASP A 204 -7.64 -19.37 -21.05
N VAL A 205 -7.54 -20.70 -21.08
CA VAL A 205 -6.46 -21.41 -21.75
C VAL A 205 -6.51 -21.29 -23.27
N THR A 206 -7.56 -20.68 -23.83
CA THR A 206 -7.71 -20.41 -25.27
C THR A 206 -7.21 -19.03 -25.66
N ALA A 207 -6.98 -18.16 -24.69
CA ALA A 207 -6.56 -16.78 -24.93
C ALA A 207 -5.08 -16.70 -25.33
N ALA A 208 -4.76 -15.80 -26.23
CA ALA A 208 -3.38 -15.42 -26.52
C ALA A 208 -2.94 -14.29 -25.58
N GLY A 209 -1.77 -14.38 -24.98
CA GLY A 209 -1.22 -13.36 -24.10
C GLY A 209 -1.50 -13.60 -22.62
N ASN A 210 -2.07 -12.63 -21.90
CA ASN A 210 -2.38 -12.81 -20.48
C ASN A 210 -3.77 -13.42 -20.30
N PRO A 211 -3.87 -14.73 -19.98
CA PRO A 211 -5.15 -15.44 -19.86
C PRO A 211 -5.82 -15.25 -18.50
N LEU A 212 -5.18 -14.61 -17.53
CA LEU A 212 -5.65 -14.51 -16.14
C LEU A 212 -6.66 -13.38 -15.96
N THR A 213 -7.82 -13.70 -15.40
CA THR A 213 -8.80 -12.73 -14.89
C THR A 213 -8.92 -12.88 -13.39
N ALA A 214 -8.68 -11.80 -12.65
CA ALA A 214 -8.83 -11.78 -11.19
C ALA A 214 -10.29 -11.95 -10.77
N THR A 215 -10.55 -12.78 -9.76
CA THR A 215 -11.88 -12.96 -9.16
C THR A 215 -11.90 -12.56 -7.68
N VAL A 216 -10.76 -12.66 -7.00
CA VAL A 216 -10.57 -12.23 -5.61
C VAL A 216 -9.29 -11.40 -5.52
N THR A 217 -9.41 -10.20 -4.98
CA THR A 217 -8.26 -9.33 -4.65
C THR A 217 -8.17 -9.11 -3.14
N SER A 218 -7.01 -8.67 -2.68
CA SER A 218 -6.74 -8.39 -1.27
C SER A 218 -5.73 -7.25 -1.14
N PRO A 219 -5.82 -6.42 -0.10
CA PRO A 219 -4.83 -5.38 0.17
C PRO A 219 -3.44 -5.93 0.51
N LYS A 220 -3.31 -7.23 0.75
CA LYS A 220 -2.04 -7.90 1.04
C LYS A 220 -1.97 -9.32 0.49
N MET A 221 -0.74 -9.82 0.36
CA MET A 221 -0.45 -11.24 0.22
C MET A 221 0.38 -11.71 1.41
N THR A 222 0.05 -12.87 1.95
CA THR A 222 0.73 -13.46 3.10
C THR A 222 1.47 -14.74 2.69
N LEU A 223 2.75 -14.83 3.06
CA LEU A 223 3.49 -16.07 3.13
C LEU A 223 3.49 -16.52 4.59
N ALA A 224 2.92 -17.67 4.89
CA ALA A 224 3.01 -18.30 6.21
C ALA A 224 4.38 -18.98 6.36
N LEU A 225 4.96 -18.91 7.55
CA LEU A 225 6.22 -19.58 7.88
C LEU A 225 5.98 -20.54 9.05
N SER A 226 6.40 -21.79 8.92
CA SER A 226 6.20 -22.83 9.94
C SER A 226 7.56 -23.32 10.45
N GLY A 227 7.94 -22.85 11.65
CA GLY A 227 9.19 -23.21 12.27
C GLY A 227 10.43 -22.63 11.58
N VAL A 228 10.29 -21.44 10.97
CA VAL A 228 11.38 -20.78 10.27
C VAL A 228 12.01 -19.69 11.14
N ASP A 229 13.26 -19.86 11.46
CA ASP A 229 14.06 -18.87 12.16
C ASP A 229 15.02 -18.18 11.19
N VAL A 230 15.31 -16.91 11.44
CA VAL A 230 16.34 -16.19 10.70
C VAL A 230 17.69 -16.89 10.90
N PRO A 231 18.38 -17.30 9.81
CA PRO A 231 19.68 -17.97 9.89
C PRO A 231 20.73 -17.17 10.67
N SER A 232 21.80 -17.84 11.10
CA SER A 232 22.93 -17.19 11.81
C SER A 232 23.64 -16.10 11.00
N SER A 233 23.48 -16.11 9.67
CA SER A 233 23.92 -15.05 8.77
C SER A 233 23.16 -13.73 8.96
N GLY A 234 21.98 -13.76 9.60
CA GLY A 234 21.05 -12.65 9.67
C GLY A 234 20.27 -12.43 8.39
N GLU A 235 20.35 -13.33 7.40
CA GLU A 235 19.67 -13.22 6.11
C GLU A 235 18.67 -14.36 5.96
N LEU A 236 17.40 -14.01 5.80
CA LEU A 236 16.30 -14.93 5.52
C LEU A 236 15.83 -14.71 4.06
N THR A 237 15.78 -15.79 3.29
CA THR A 237 15.30 -15.78 1.90
C THR A 237 13.94 -16.45 1.82
N LEU A 238 13.00 -15.77 1.18
CA LEU A 238 11.63 -16.24 1.02
C LEU A 238 11.26 -16.23 -0.46
N TRP A 239 10.56 -17.26 -0.90
CA TRP A 239 9.96 -17.32 -2.22
C TRP A 239 8.44 -17.23 -2.13
N GLY A 240 7.82 -16.52 -3.08
CA GLY A 240 6.38 -16.44 -3.23
C GLY A 240 5.98 -16.47 -4.70
N ALA A 241 4.93 -17.20 -5.03
CA ALA A 241 4.26 -17.11 -6.33
C ALA A 241 3.17 -16.03 -6.25
N MET A 242 3.12 -15.15 -7.24
CA MET A 242 2.16 -14.04 -7.29
C MET A 242 1.51 -13.96 -8.67
N ALA A 243 0.28 -13.49 -8.72
CA ALA A 243 -0.36 -13.15 -9.98
C ALA A 243 0.37 -11.98 -10.67
N PRO A 244 0.43 -11.95 -12.00
CA PRO A 244 0.98 -10.82 -12.74
C PRO A 244 0.19 -9.55 -12.46
N GLN A 245 0.89 -8.47 -12.15
CA GLN A 245 0.31 -7.13 -12.02
C GLN A 245 1.37 -6.04 -11.98
N ASP A 246 1.02 -4.84 -12.38
CA ASP A 246 1.94 -3.71 -12.39
C ASP A 246 1.90 -2.92 -11.07
N LEU A 247 2.96 -3.07 -10.27
CA LEU A 247 3.21 -2.30 -9.05
C LEU A 247 4.34 -1.28 -9.26
N SER A 248 4.75 -0.97 -10.50
CA SER A 248 5.94 -0.16 -10.79
C SER A 248 5.67 1.34 -10.94
N THR A 249 4.46 1.80 -10.67
CA THR A 249 4.15 3.24 -10.74
C THR A 249 5.01 4.04 -9.75
N THR A 250 5.31 5.29 -10.04
CA THR A 250 6.17 6.12 -9.20
C THR A 250 5.59 6.43 -7.82
N THR A 251 4.28 6.27 -7.67
CA THR A 251 3.56 6.44 -6.40
C THR A 251 3.46 5.15 -5.61
N GLU A 252 3.60 3.98 -6.27
CA GLU A 252 3.45 2.68 -5.62
C GLU A 252 4.72 2.27 -4.88
N ALA A 253 4.53 1.66 -3.74
CA ALA A 253 5.55 0.98 -2.96
C ALA A 253 4.91 -0.23 -2.28
N VAL A 254 5.73 -1.18 -1.84
CA VAL A 254 5.28 -2.36 -1.11
C VAL A 254 5.89 -2.33 0.29
N ALA A 255 5.06 -2.38 1.32
CA ALA A 255 5.53 -2.69 2.66
C ALA A 255 5.69 -4.21 2.79
N ILE A 256 6.85 -4.62 3.29
CA ILE A 256 7.13 -6.00 3.68
C ILE A 256 7.08 -6.03 5.20
N VAL A 257 6.14 -6.81 5.75
CA VAL A 257 5.85 -6.85 7.19
C VAL A 257 6.05 -8.27 7.69
N ALA A 258 7.07 -8.48 8.52
CA ALA A 258 7.38 -9.76 9.13
C ALA A 258 6.85 -9.82 10.56
N HIS A 259 6.03 -10.84 10.84
CA HIS A 259 5.42 -11.09 12.14
C HIS A 259 6.26 -12.09 12.94
N SER A 260 6.57 -11.76 14.20
CA SER A 260 7.38 -12.57 15.12
C SER A 260 6.82 -12.44 16.53
N GLY A 261 5.90 -13.31 16.90
CA GLY A 261 5.13 -13.19 18.15
C GLY A 261 4.40 -11.85 18.23
N ALA A 262 4.65 -11.09 19.27
CA ALA A 262 4.07 -9.74 19.43
C ALA A 262 4.83 -8.65 18.65
N ASN A 263 5.95 -8.96 18.01
CA ASN A 263 6.75 -7.99 17.29
C ASN A 263 6.38 -7.95 15.80
N ILE A 264 6.37 -6.74 15.25
CA ILE A 264 6.19 -6.49 13.82
C ILE A 264 7.44 -5.79 13.31
N TYR A 265 8.19 -6.46 12.44
CA TYR A 265 9.30 -5.86 11.71
C TYR A 265 8.81 -5.44 10.34
N SER A 266 9.16 -4.26 9.88
CA SER A 266 8.71 -3.81 8.58
C SER A 266 9.79 -3.07 7.79
N ALA A 267 9.70 -3.16 6.47
CA ALA A 267 10.53 -2.40 5.53
C ALA A 267 9.68 -1.97 4.33
N ARG A 268 10.13 -0.94 3.63
CA ARG A 268 9.49 -0.42 2.43
C ARG A 268 10.41 -0.65 1.23
N VAL A 269 9.85 -1.19 0.16
CA VAL A 269 10.54 -1.42 -1.11
C VAL A 269 9.78 -0.79 -2.27
N ALA A 270 10.47 -0.51 -3.36
CA ALA A 270 9.82 -0.08 -4.60
C ALA A 270 8.98 -1.23 -5.18
N GLY A 271 7.82 -0.89 -5.68
CA GLY A 271 6.99 -1.83 -6.43
C GLY A 271 7.63 -2.23 -7.76
N LYS A 272 7.17 -3.33 -8.36
CA LYS A 272 7.67 -3.89 -9.62
C LYS A 272 6.51 -4.24 -10.54
N ASN A 273 6.75 -4.20 -11.84
CA ASN A 273 5.81 -4.75 -12.83
C ASN A 273 5.99 -6.27 -12.88
N LEU A 274 5.15 -6.99 -12.15
CA LEU A 274 5.17 -8.44 -12.09
C LEU A 274 4.54 -9.01 -13.37
N GLN A 275 5.34 -9.63 -14.23
CA GLN A 275 4.92 -10.23 -15.49
C GLN A 275 4.87 -11.75 -15.39
N ALA A 276 3.94 -12.37 -16.09
CA ALA A 276 3.83 -13.82 -16.21
C ALA A 276 5.15 -14.45 -16.69
N GLY A 277 5.55 -15.54 -16.06
CA GLY A 277 6.77 -16.28 -16.40
C GLY A 277 8.07 -15.51 -16.11
N LYS A 278 8.07 -14.60 -15.14
CA LYS A 278 9.26 -13.86 -14.70
C LYS A 278 9.47 -14.01 -13.20
N ALA A 279 10.75 -13.98 -12.79
CA ALA A 279 11.14 -13.91 -11.41
C ALA A 279 11.64 -12.51 -11.05
N TYR A 280 11.39 -12.09 -9.82
CA TYR A 280 11.74 -10.78 -9.29
C TYR A 280 12.49 -10.91 -7.96
N ARG A 281 13.24 -9.87 -7.59
CA ARG A 281 13.97 -9.83 -6.33
C ARG A 281 13.58 -8.58 -5.54
N TRP A 282 13.23 -8.77 -4.27
CA TRP A 282 13.23 -7.71 -3.28
C TRP A 282 14.32 -7.97 -2.25
N THR A 283 14.96 -6.90 -1.78
CA THR A 283 15.89 -6.94 -0.65
C THR A 283 15.44 -5.88 0.33
N ALA A 284 15.29 -6.27 1.58
CA ALA A 284 14.77 -5.40 2.61
C ALA A 284 15.48 -5.66 3.95
N THR A 285 15.53 -4.63 4.79
CA THR A 285 15.98 -4.72 6.18
C THR A 285 14.82 -4.30 7.07
N PRO A 286 13.91 -5.24 7.42
CA PRO A 286 12.79 -4.94 8.28
C PRO A 286 13.26 -4.54 9.67
N ILE A 287 12.67 -3.46 10.19
CA ILE A 287 13.00 -2.89 11.51
C ILE A 287 11.75 -2.82 12.38
N LEU A 288 11.94 -2.85 13.69
CA LEU A 288 10.85 -2.64 14.65
C LEU A 288 10.33 -1.20 14.58
N PRO A 289 9.04 -0.96 14.84
CA PRO A 289 8.45 0.37 14.88
C PRO A 289 8.93 1.21 16.08
N THR A 290 9.76 0.65 16.94
CA THR A 290 10.32 1.28 18.15
C THR A 290 11.74 1.79 17.91
N GLY A 291 12.22 2.64 18.84
CA GLY A 291 13.62 3.11 18.82
C GLY A 291 13.90 4.31 17.91
N TYR A 292 12.86 4.96 17.36
CA TYR A 292 13.02 6.24 16.67
C TYR A 292 13.20 7.36 17.70
N SER A 293 14.26 8.16 17.54
CA SER A 293 14.51 9.35 18.36
C SER A 293 14.28 10.61 17.55
N HIS A 294 13.34 11.43 17.98
CA HIS A 294 12.99 12.67 17.27
C HIS A 294 13.94 13.84 17.54
N GLY A 295 14.70 13.82 18.63
CA GLY A 295 15.66 14.89 18.99
C GLY A 295 15.03 16.24 19.35
N LEU A 296 13.70 16.31 19.46
CA LEU A 296 12.98 17.56 19.78
C LEU A 296 12.84 17.72 21.30
N ILE A 297 12.97 18.97 21.76
CA ILE A 297 12.66 19.36 23.13
C ILE A 297 11.24 19.92 23.14
N VAL A 298 10.37 19.34 23.96
CA VAL A 298 8.95 19.66 23.98
C VAL A 298 8.53 20.16 25.38
N SER A 299 7.70 21.19 25.43
CA SER A 299 7.15 21.70 26.67
C SER A 299 5.68 22.09 26.49
N ASN A 300 4.80 21.50 27.31
CA ASN A 300 3.43 21.96 27.44
C ASN A 300 3.43 23.33 28.12
N LYS A 301 2.72 24.28 27.54
CA LYS A 301 2.66 25.65 28.04
C LYS A 301 1.27 25.95 28.62
N SER A 302 0.45 26.72 27.92
CA SER A 302 -0.83 27.16 28.45
C SER A 302 -1.99 26.41 27.79
N GLN A 303 -3.01 26.16 28.60
CA GLN A 303 -4.35 25.81 28.16
C GLN A 303 -5.28 26.97 28.47
N LYS A 304 -6.11 27.36 27.52
CA LYS A 304 -7.07 28.45 27.68
C LYS A 304 -8.46 28.03 27.19
N ASN A 305 -9.47 28.18 28.08
CA ASN A 305 -10.85 28.24 27.63
C ASN A 305 -11.13 29.64 27.11
N TYR A 306 -11.33 29.78 25.78
CA TYR A 306 -11.55 31.10 25.18
C TYR A 306 -13.02 31.55 25.19
N GLY A 307 -13.98 30.65 25.38
CA GLY A 307 -15.35 30.94 25.78
C GLY A 307 -16.16 31.82 24.82
N LEU A 308 -16.08 31.58 23.51
CA LEU A 308 -16.92 32.26 22.52
C LEU A 308 -18.34 31.69 22.46
N GLY A 309 -18.58 30.50 23.04
CA GLY A 309 -19.89 29.86 23.17
C GLY A 309 -20.44 29.29 21.87
N LEU A 310 -19.58 29.00 20.89
CA LEU A 310 -19.95 28.52 19.57
C LEU A 310 -19.57 27.06 19.35
N GLY A 311 -18.45 26.61 19.93
CA GLY A 311 -18.00 25.22 19.91
C GLY A 311 -17.80 24.62 18.52
N GLN A 312 -17.57 23.29 18.45
CA GLN A 312 -17.56 22.50 17.21
C GLN A 312 -16.47 22.94 16.22
N TYR A 313 -15.26 23.18 16.74
CA TYR A 313 -14.10 23.52 15.92
C TYR A 313 -13.19 22.30 15.74
N SER A 314 -13.09 21.83 14.49
CA SER A 314 -12.40 20.58 14.15
C SER A 314 -10.94 20.80 13.72
N ALA A 315 -10.59 21.95 13.16
CA ALA A 315 -9.21 22.20 12.72
C ALA A 315 -8.76 23.66 12.83
N ILE A 316 -7.43 23.86 12.86
CA ILE A 316 -6.79 25.17 12.90
C ILE A 316 -5.53 25.16 12.02
N THR A 317 -5.29 26.27 11.30
CA THR A 317 -4.03 26.52 10.57
C THR A 317 -3.57 27.96 10.80
N TRP A 318 -2.25 28.12 10.93
CA TRP A 318 -1.64 29.45 11.08
C TRP A 318 -1.48 30.14 9.73
N LEU A 319 -1.89 31.40 9.62
CA LEU A 319 -1.76 32.23 8.42
C LEU A 319 -0.51 33.12 8.48
N SER A 320 -0.45 33.95 9.49
CA SER A 320 0.68 34.86 9.80
C SER A 320 0.45 35.54 11.14
N ASP A 321 1.49 36.02 11.77
CA ASP A 321 1.43 36.80 13.02
C ASP A 321 0.46 36.19 14.04
N ASN A 322 -0.62 36.88 14.39
CA ASN A 322 -1.68 36.43 15.30
C ASN A 322 -2.94 35.91 14.57
N HIS A 323 -2.89 35.71 13.25
CA HIS A 323 -4.02 35.32 12.43
C HIS A 323 -4.04 33.82 12.15
N TYR A 324 -5.18 33.19 12.39
CA TYR A 324 -5.44 31.77 12.16
C TYR A 324 -6.73 31.57 11.36
N ALA A 325 -6.75 30.55 10.51
CA ALA A 325 -7.99 30.03 9.96
C ALA A 325 -8.38 28.75 10.71
N VAL A 326 -9.63 28.64 11.04
CA VAL A 326 -10.22 27.56 11.84
C VAL A 326 -11.38 26.97 11.07
N VAL A 327 -11.61 25.69 11.18
CA VAL A 327 -12.79 25.01 10.63
C VAL A 327 -13.82 24.82 11.73
N HIS A 328 -15.05 25.21 11.44
CA HIS A 328 -16.23 24.88 12.22
C HIS A 328 -17.06 23.86 11.41
N ASP A 329 -17.26 22.67 11.93
CA ASP A 329 -17.87 21.54 11.22
C ASP A 329 -19.28 21.84 10.68
N LYS A 330 -20.07 22.62 11.38
CA LYS A 330 -21.49 22.96 11.04
C LYS A 330 -21.66 24.28 10.30
N GLU A 331 -20.60 25.05 10.03
CA GLU A 331 -20.70 26.27 9.22
C GLU A 331 -20.78 25.94 7.72
N LYS A 332 -21.31 26.86 6.94
CA LYS A 332 -21.50 26.70 5.49
C LYS A 332 -20.18 26.65 4.72
N GLY A 333 -20.22 26.06 3.55
CA GLY A 333 -19.09 25.95 2.64
C GLY A 333 -17.98 25.09 3.24
N GLY A 334 -16.76 25.65 3.34
CA GLY A 334 -15.61 24.99 3.99
C GLY A 334 -15.58 25.13 5.50
N GLY A 335 -16.63 25.64 6.14
CA GLY A 335 -16.66 25.86 7.58
C GLY A 335 -15.66 26.91 8.09
N ILE A 336 -15.07 27.73 7.19
CA ILE A 336 -13.93 28.59 7.51
C ILE A 336 -14.36 29.77 8.38
N VAL A 337 -13.69 29.92 9.50
CA VAL A 337 -13.73 31.10 10.37
C VAL A 337 -12.31 31.59 10.63
N LEU A 338 -12.15 32.87 10.98
CA LEU A 338 -10.87 33.45 11.32
C LEU A 338 -10.80 33.70 12.81
N PHE A 339 -9.70 33.30 13.43
CA PHE A 339 -9.35 33.62 14.81
C PHE A 339 -8.15 34.54 14.82
N ASP A 340 -8.20 35.55 15.71
CA ASP A 340 -7.07 36.41 16.00
C ASP A 340 -6.74 36.29 17.49
N PHE A 341 -5.50 35.92 17.79
CA PHE A 341 -4.97 35.88 19.16
C PHE A 341 -3.43 35.88 19.15
N ASP A 342 -2.84 36.52 20.15
CA ASP A 342 -1.40 36.52 20.37
C ASP A 342 -0.98 35.34 21.26
N ILE A 343 0.25 34.90 21.09
CA ILE A 343 0.93 33.97 21.99
C ILE A 343 2.17 34.66 22.53
N ALA A 344 2.22 34.88 23.83
CA ALA A 344 3.36 35.48 24.50
C ALA A 344 4.56 34.51 24.55
N ASP A 345 5.77 35.04 24.83
CA ASP A 345 7.03 34.26 24.90
C ASP A 345 7.00 33.11 25.94
N ASP A 346 6.16 33.21 26.95
CA ASP A 346 5.95 32.14 27.93
C ASP A 346 4.91 31.10 27.48
N GLY A 347 4.33 31.28 26.27
CA GLY A 347 3.28 30.44 25.70
C GLY A 347 1.87 30.80 26.15
N THR A 348 1.67 31.91 26.87
CA THR A 348 0.34 32.37 27.28
C THR A 348 -0.47 32.87 26.08
N ILE A 349 -1.72 32.37 25.96
CA ILE A 349 -2.65 32.73 24.89
C ILE A 349 -3.41 34.01 25.28
N GLY A 350 -3.38 35.01 24.40
CA GLY A 350 -4.10 36.27 24.52
C GLY A 350 -5.63 36.14 24.37
N GLU A 351 -6.34 37.26 24.26
CA GLU A 351 -7.75 37.27 23.94
C GLU A 351 -7.99 36.69 22.54
N VAL A 352 -9.03 35.86 22.41
CA VAL A 352 -9.39 35.25 21.12
C VAL A 352 -10.62 35.97 20.56
N THR A 353 -10.49 36.46 19.33
CA THR A 353 -11.62 37.03 18.59
C THR A 353 -11.96 36.15 17.38
N ARG A 354 -13.23 36.17 16.97
CA ARG A 354 -13.75 35.35 15.86
C ARG A 354 -14.41 36.22 14.80
N THR A 355 -14.09 35.94 13.54
CA THR A 355 -14.74 36.54 12.38
C THR A 355 -15.13 35.45 11.37
N VAL A 356 -16.36 35.55 10.83
CA VAL A 356 -16.80 34.69 9.72
C VAL A 356 -16.56 35.43 8.40
N PRO A 357 -15.73 34.93 7.52
CA PRO A 357 -15.47 35.56 6.22
C PRO A 357 -16.74 35.60 5.34
N THR A 358 -16.84 36.62 4.51
CA THR A 358 -18.05 36.84 3.69
C THR A 358 -18.33 35.71 2.70
N GLY A 359 -17.30 35.06 2.20
CA GLY A 359 -17.42 33.92 1.29
C GLY A 359 -18.04 32.69 1.97
N THR A 360 -17.62 32.41 3.23
CA THR A 360 -18.21 31.34 4.05
C THR A 360 -19.68 31.63 4.36
N SER A 361 -19.98 32.82 4.89
CA SER A 361 -21.35 33.19 5.25
C SER A 361 -22.29 33.29 4.05
N GLY A 362 -21.75 33.59 2.87
CA GLY A 362 -22.51 33.65 1.61
C GLY A 362 -22.72 32.30 0.93
N SER A 363 -22.05 31.22 1.39
CA SER A 363 -22.18 29.89 0.78
C SER A 363 -23.58 29.31 0.98
N THR A 364 -24.06 28.60 -0.06
CA THR A 364 -25.29 27.79 0.02
C THR A 364 -25.01 26.32 0.34
N VAL A 365 -23.73 25.91 0.34
CA VAL A 365 -23.30 24.55 0.69
C VAL A 365 -23.39 24.38 2.22
N THR A 366 -24.08 23.34 2.64
CA THR A 366 -24.28 22.99 4.08
C THR A 366 -23.97 21.51 4.30
N ASP A 367 -23.81 21.13 5.55
CA ASP A 367 -23.68 19.73 5.99
C ASP A 367 -22.49 19.01 5.35
N MET A 368 -21.34 19.67 5.26
CA MET A 368 -20.12 19.10 4.69
C MET A 368 -19.29 18.31 5.70
N ASP A 369 -19.56 18.50 7.00
CA ASP A 369 -18.77 17.87 8.08
C ASP A 369 -17.27 18.10 7.85
N ASN A 370 -16.85 19.38 8.05
CA ASN A 370 -15.50 19.81 7.70
C ASN A 370 -14.55 19.55 8.86
N GLU A 371 -13.43 18.85 8.63
CA GLU A 371 -12.60 18.33 9.71
C GLU A 371 -11.14 18.80 9.69
N GLY A 372 -10.54 18.96 8.55
CA GLY A 372 -9.13 19.37 8.43
C GLY A 372 -8.93 20.67 7.65
N ILE A 373 -7.89 21.44 7.98
CA ILE A 373 -7.54 22.66 7.25
C ILE A 373 -6.03 22.79 7.05
N ALA A 374 -5.62 23.18 5.83
CA ALA A 374 -4.24 23.56 5.52
C ALA A 374 -4.18 24.91 4.81
N TYR A 375 -3.10 25.64 5.03
CA TYR A 375 -2.81 26.91 4.34
C TYR A 375 -1.62 26.75 3.41
N PHE A 376 -1.78 27.12 2.15
CA PHE A 376 -0.72 27.16 1.16
C PHE A 376 -1.05 28.16 0.05
N ASN A 377 -0.05 28.93 -0.37
CA ASN A 377 -0.11 29.86 -1.52
C ASN A 377 -1.33 30.81 -1.48
N SER A 378 -1.59 31.42 -0.32
CA SER A 378 -2.74 32.33 -0.09
C SER A 378 -4.10 31.65 -0.35
N LYS A 379 -4.18 30.34 -0.16
CA LYS A 379 -5.39 29.54 -0.26
C LYS A 379 -5.55 28.66 0.99
N LEU A 380 -6.79 28.30 1.25
CA LEU A 380 -7.18 27.37 2.30
C LEU A 380 -7.68 26.08 1.66
N TYR A 381 -7.27 24.97 2.20
CA TYR A 381 -7.70 23.64 1.78
C TYR A 381 -8.41 23.00 2.94
N VAL A 382 -9.61 22.49 2.71
CA VAL A 382 -10.46 21.92 3.77
C VAL A 382 -10.84 20.50 3.38
N SER A 383 -10.63 19.55 4.28
CA SER A 383 -11.17 18.20 4.18
C SER A 383 -12.59 18.17 4.71
N ALA A 384 -13.44 17.38 4.06
CA ALA A 384 -14.83 17.19 4.42
C ALA A 384 -15.15 15.70 4.53
N GLU A 385 -15.74 15.30 5.64
CA GLU A 385 -16.05 13.89 5.91
C GLU A 385 -17.30 13.42 5.16
N ALA A 386 -18.31 14.26 5.01
CA ALA A 386 -19.60 13.89 4.43
C ALA A 386 -19.47 13.30 3.00
N ASP A 387 -18.51 13.77 2.21
CA ASP A 387 -18.29 13.31 0.84
C ASP A 387 -16.83 12.92 0.55
N GLN A 388 -16.00 12.81 1.58
CA GLN A 388 -14.59 12.41 1.48
C GLN A 388 -13.83 13.26 0.46
N SER A 389 -13.94 14.57 0.55
CA SER A 389 -13.30 15.52 -0.36
C SER A 389 -12.29 16.40 0.34
N ILE A 390 -11.34 16.93 -0.42
CA ILE A 390 -10.47 18.04 -0.02
C ILE A 390 -10.62 19.13 -1.07
N ARG A 391 -11.09 20.32 -0.66
CA ARG A 391 -11.41 21.42 -1.56
C ARG A 391 -10.60 22.67 -1.26
N GLU A 392 -10.35 23.45 -2.31
CA GLU A 392 -9.64 24.74 -2.23
C GLU A 392 -10.64 25.89 -2.06
N TYR A 393 -10.29 26.79 -1.15
CA TYR A 393 -11.00 28.04 -0.86
C TYR A 393 -10.02 29.23 -0.90
N ASP A 394 -10.53 30.40 -1.20
CA ASP A 394 -9.76 31.63 -1.01
C ASP A 394 -9.84 32.10 0.48
N LEU A 395 -9.06 33.14 0.81
CA LEU A 395 -9.04 33.69 2.19
C LEU A 395 -10.35 34.37 2.61
N THR A 396 -11.28 34.59 1.68
CA THR A 396 -12.64 35.04 2.03
C THR A 396 -13.56 33.87 2.37
N GLY A 397 -13.08 32.63 2.29
CA GLY A 397 -13.87 31.43 2.51
C GLY A 397 -14.73 31.01 1.30
N ALA A 398 -14.55 31.64 0.14
CA ALA A 398 -15.28 31.25 -1.06
C ALA A 398 -14.58 30.07 -1.77
N PRO A 399 -15.34 29.06 -2.23
CA PRO A 399 -14.76 27.94 -2.97
C PRO A 399 -14.21 28.39 -4.33
N THR A 400 -13.02 27.92 -4.70
CA THR A 400 -12.40 28.22 -6.00
C THR A 400 -12.86 27.30 -7.12
N GLY A 401 -13.45 26.16 -6.77
CA GLY A 401 -13.85 25.09 -7.67
C GLY A 401 -12.79 23.99 -7.86
N ASN A 402 -11.61 24.15 -7.28
CA ASN A 402 -10.56 23.13 -7.30
C ASN A 402 -10.74 22.13 -6.15
N ALA A 403 -10.42 20.85 -6.42
CA ALA A 403 -10.47 19.78 -5.43
C ALA A 403 -9.38 18.73 -5.71
N PHE A 404 -9.02 17.99 -4.68
CA PHE A 404 -8.05 16.89 -4.77
C PHE A 404 -8.66 15.66 -5.43
N THR A 405 -7.85 14.93 -6.17
CA THR A 405 -8.24 13.59 -6.68
C THR A 405 -8.08 12.57 -5.56
N ILE A 406 -9.20 12.14 -4.98
CA ILE A 406 -9.17 11.19 -3.86
C ILE A 406 -8.96 9.75 -4.41
N PRO A 407 -8.00 8.99 -3.84
CA PRO A 407 -7.83 7.57 -4.17
C PRO A 407 -9.11 6.78 -3.94
N THR A 408 -9.41 5.86 -4.85
CA THR A 408 -10.68 5.10 -4.83
C THR A 408 -10.93 4.34 -3.54
N ASP A 409 -9.87 3.88 -2.89
CA ASP A 409 -9.93 3.13 -1.63
C ASP A 409 -10.11 4.00 -0.38
N MET A 410 -10.12 5.33 -0.54
CA MET A 410 -10.44 6.32 0.50
C MET A 410 -11.71 7.11 0.16
N ALA A 411 -12.41 6.76 -0.91
CA ALA A 411 -13.65 7.41 -1.31
C ALA A 411 -14.84 6.98 -0.43
N VAL A 412 -15.94 7.69 -0.58
CA VAL A 412 -17.22 7.34 0.09
C VAL A 412 -17.58 5.87 -0.17
N GLY A 413 -17.95 5.16 0.88
CA GLY A 413 -18.29 3.74 0.86
C GLY A 413 -17.10 2.79 1.05
N GLN A 414 -15.86 3.30 1.04
CA GLN A 414 -14.66 2.52 1.34
C GLN A 414 -14.10 2.78 2.75
N ILE A 415 -14.66 3.76 3.44
CA ILE A 415 -14.29 4.16 4.80
C ILE A 415 -15.38 3.74 5.79
N THR A 416 -15.04 3.76 7.08
CA THR A 416 -16.04 3.68 8.15
C THR A 416 -16.89 4.95 8.14
N SER A 417 -18.21 4.83 8.20
CA SER A 417 -19.12 5.98 8.22
C SER A 417 -18.85 6.86 9.44
N ASN A 418 -18.80 8.17 9.24
CA ASN A 418 -18.51 9.18 10.27
C ASN A 418 -17.17 8.91 10.98
N ALA A 419 -16.14 8.58 10.18
CA ALA A 419 -14.76 8.39 10.62
C ALA A 419 -13.81 8.55 9.39
N GLY A 420 -14.08 9.57 8.59
CA GLY A 420 -13.39 9.86 7.32
C GLY A 420 -12.17 10.75 7.49
N PHE A 421 -11.97 11.69 6.55
CA PHE A 421 -10.81 12.59 6.57
C PHE A 421 -10.90 13.59 7.74
N GLU A 422 -10.05 13.41 8.74
CA GLU A 422 -9.94 14.26 9.91
C GLU A 422 -8.80 15.28 9.79
N ALA A 423 -7.63 14.82 9.48
CA ALA A 423 -6.41 15.61 9.49
C ALA A 423 -6.09 16.18 8.12
N LEU A 424 -5.61 17.42 8.04
CA LEU A 424 -5.05 17.98 6.83
C LEU A 424 -3.93 18.97 7.15
N THR A 425 -2.76 18.82 6.51
CA THR A 425 -1.64 19.75 6.66
C THR A 425 -0.86 19.88 5.36
N TYR A 426 -0.16 21.00 5.17
CA TYR A 426 0.79 21.19 4.08
C TYR A 426 2.22 21.24 4.61
N ASN A 427 3.13 20.49 3.97
CA ASN A 427 4.54 20.48 4.29
C ASN A 427 5.33 21.26 3.24
N ALA A 428 5.83 22.43 3.61
CA ALA A 428 6.55 23.33 2.71
C ALA A 428 7.92 22.79 2.27
N THR A 429 8.54 21.90 3.03
CA THR A 429 9.84 21.29 2.70
C THR A 429 9.71 20.18 1.67
N THR A 430 8.64 19.38 1.76
CA THR A 430 8.42 18.26 0.83
C THR A 430 7.48 18.61 -0.31
N HIS A 431 6.83 19.79 -0.28
CA HIS A 431 5.82 20.25 -1.23
C HIS A 431 4.63 19.29 -1.33
N LEU A 432 4.20 18.75 -0.18
CA LEU A 432 3.12 17.76 -0.09
C LEU A 432 2.07 18.19 0.92
N PHE A 433 0.81 17.98 0.56
CA PHE A 433 -0.29 17.93 1.51
C PHE A 433 -0.38 16.52 2.12
N TRP A 434 -0.82 16.41 3.35
CA TRP A 434 -0.98 15.15 4.07
C TRP A 434 -2.32 15.09 4.74
N THR A 435 -2.95 13.90 4.68
CA THR A 435 -4.22 13.58 5.32
C THR A 435 -4.25 12.14 5.81
N THR A 436 -5.19 11.82 6.66
CA THR A 436 -5.56 10.47 7.08
C THR A 436 -7.01 10.42 7.52
N THR A 437 -7.58 9.23 7.66
CA THR A 437 -8.91 9.03 8.24
C THR A 437 -8.83 8.91 9.76
N GLU A 438 -9.93 9.22 10.47
CA GLU A 438 -10.02 9.11 11.94
C GLU A 438 -9.70 7.69 12.41
N VAL A 439 -10.33 6.70 11.78
CA VAL A 439 -10.06 5.28 12.04
C VAL A 439 -9.44 4.60 10.83
N ALA A 440 -8.85 3.42 11.05
CA ALA A 440 -8.27 2.60 9.99
C ALA A 440 -9.31 2.24 8.91
N LEU A 441 -8.86 2.13 7.67
CA LEU A 441 -9.73 1.68 6.58
C LEU A 441 -10.21 0.24 6.84
N PRO A 442 -11.47 -0.10 6.57
CA PRO A 442 -11.99 -1.47 6.76
C PRO A 442 -11.15 -2.54 6.08
N LYS A 443 -10.58 -2.24 4.91
CA LYS A 443 -9.70 -3.17 4.18
C LYS A 443 -8.37 -3.47 4.87
N ASP A 444 -7.94 -2.63 5.80
CA ASP A 444 -6.66 -2.75 6.53
C ASP A 444 -6.80 -3.41 7.91
N SER A 445 -7.98 -4.00 8.22
CA SER A 445 -8.29 -4.65 9.50
C SER A 445 -7.42 -5.85 9.86
N TYR A 446 -6.55 -6.30 8.97
CA TYR A 446 -5.59 -7.40 9.19
C TYR A 446 -4.42 -7.03 10.11
N ILE A 447 -4.14 -5.74 10.30
CA ILE A 447 -3.30 -5.22 11.39
C ILE A 447 -4.15 -4.21 12.17
N ASP A 448 -4.24 -4.43 13.46
CA ASP A 448 -5.08 -3.61 14.32
C ASP A 448 -4.63 -2.14 14.30
N ARG A 449 -5.58 -1.24 14.07
CA ARG A 449 -5.38 0.22 13.99
C ARG A 449 -4.32 0.66 12.95
N LEU A 450 -4.26 -0.02 11.80
CA LEU A 450 -3.36 0.33 10.71
C LEU A 450 -3.97 1.42 9.83
N HIS A 451 -3.47 2.64 9.97
CA HIS A 451 -3.88 3.80 9.18
C HIS A 451 -3.02 3.96 7.93
N ARG A 452 -3.56 4.68 6.95
CA ARG A 452 -2.83 5.13 5.77
C ARG A 452 -2.66 6.64 5.80
N LEU A 453 -1.43 7.12 5.98
CA LEU A 453 -1.11 8.54 5.79
C LEU A 453 -0.97 8.79 4.29
N GLN A 454 -1.91 9.53 3.71
CA GLN A 454 -1.97 9.85 2.29
C GLN A 454 -1.38 11.23 2.03
N SER A 455 -0.48 11.34 1.05
CA SER A 455 -0.05 12.65 0.57
C SER A 455 -0.53 12.96 -0.83
N PHE A 456 -0.59 14.27 -1.12
CA PHE A 456 -0.91 14.83 -2.43
C PHE A 456 0.13 15.89 -2.80
N GLY A 457 0.45 15.98 -4.08
CA GLY A 457 1.27 17.07 -4.60
C GLY A 457 0.52 18.41 -4.64
N GLU A 458 1.23 19.50 -4.89
CA GLU A 458 0.64 20.83 -5.12
C GLU A 458 -0.30 20.87 -6.33
N ASN A 459 -0.21 19.88 -7.22
CA ASN A 459 -1.13 19.64 -8.32
C ASN A 459 -2.41 18.90 -7.91
N MET A 460 -2.64 18.69 -6.61
CA MET A 460 -3.81 18.01 -6.01
C MET A 460 -3.96 16.54 -6.44
N GLN A 461 -2.89 15.91 -6.95
CA GLN A 461 -2.88 14.49 -7.30
C GLN A 461 -2.24 13.65 -6.19
N PRO A 462 -2.67 12.40 -6.00
CA PRO A 462 -2.03 11.47 -5.08
C PRO A 462 -0.53 11.35 -5.35
N ALA A 463 0.29 11.38 -4.29
CA ALA A 463 1.74 11.33 -4.40
C ALA A 463 2.33 10.11 -3.67
N LYS A 464 2.44 10.15 -2.36
CA LYS A 464 3.01 9.08 -1.54
C LYS A 464 2.01 8.63 -0.48
N ARG A 465 2.12 7.38 -0.08
CA ARG A 465 1.31 6.81 1.00
C ARG A 465 2.21 6.00 1.93
N TYR A 466 1.90 6.05 3.22
CA TYR A 466 2.63 5.34 4.26
C TYR A 466 1.66 4.66 5.20
N LEU A 467 2.08 3.53 5.78
CA LEU A 467 1.35 2.87 6.85
C LEU A 467 1.76 3.47 8.19
N TYR A 468 0.79 3.63 9.07
CA TYR A 468 0.96 4.14 10.44
C TYR A 468 0.12 3.29 11.38
N GLN A 469 0.71 2.77 12.44
CA GLN A 469 -0.02 2.01 13.44
C GLN A 469 -0.31 2.90 14.67
N MET A 470 -1.60 3.18 14.90
CA MET A 470 -2.04 3.92 16.08
C MET A 470 -1.92 3.06 17.35
N ASP A 471 -1.74 3.71 18.51
CA ASP A 471 -1.70 3.04 19.82
C ASP A 471 -3.03 2.34 20.13
N ALA A 472 -2.96 1.35 21.01
CA ALA A 472 -4.14 0.76 21.61
C ALA A 472 -4.84 1.78 22.54
N PRO A 473 -6.17 1.73 22.64
CA PRO A 473 -6.92 2.56 23.58
C PRO A 473 -6.54 2.24 25.02
N GLN A 474 -6.61 3.25 25.89
CA GLN A 474 -6.37 3.09 27.33
C GLN A 474 -7.65 2.72 28.09
N PHE A 475 -8.81 3.10 27.55
CA PHE A 475 -10.12 2.85 28.15
C PHE A 475 -10.96 1.92 27.30
N SER A 476 -11.90 1.22 27.95
CA SER A 476 -12.93 0.47 27.25
C SER A 476 -14.08 1.38 26.85
N SER A 477 -14.65 1.19 25.68
CA SER A 477 -15.89 1.84 25.26
C SER A 477 -17.14 1.30 25.97
N GLU A 478 -17.02 0.17 26.70
CA GLU A 478 -18.13 -0.43 27.42
C GLU A 478 -18.57 0.44 28.62
N GLY A 479 -19.87 0.67 28.78
CA GLY A 479 -20.43 1.44 29.87
C GLY A 479 -20.17 2.95 29.78
N THR A 480 -19.80 3.46 28.59
CA THR A 480 -19.63 4.89 28.32
C THR A 480 -20.91 5.51 27.78
N THR A 481 -21.06 6.81 27.99
CA THR A 481 -22.09 7.64 27.34
C THR A 481 -21.57 8.26 26.06
N GLN A 482 -20.24 8.44 25.99
CA GLN A 482 -19.54 8.93 24.82
C GLN A 482 -18.11 8.38 24.81
N TYR A 483 -17.63 7.91 23.66
CA TYR A 483 -16.29 7.37 23.49
C TYR A 483 -15.79 7.64 22.08
N VAL A 484 -14.59 8.20 21.98
CA VAL A 484 -13.89 8.43 20.71
C VAL A 484 -12.44 7.99 20.87
N HIS A 485 -11.90 7.30 19.86
CA HIS A 485 -10.50 6.93 19.80
C HIS A 485 -10.05 6.91 18.33
N GLY A 486 -9.19 7.83 17.94
CA GLY A 486 -8.80 8.01 16.55
C GLY A 486 -7.64 9.00 16.35
N ILE A 487 -7.24 9.18 15.09
CA ILE A 487 -6.34 10.24 14.67
C ILE A 487 -7.19 11.45 14.29
N SER A 488 -7.04 12.55 14.99
CA SER A 488 -7.84 13.75 14.76
C SER A 488 -7.09 14.89 14.08
N ALA A 489 -5.76 14.95 14.17
CA ALA A 489 -5.01 16.01 13.54
C ALA A 489 -3.61 15.56 13.08
N MET A 490 -3.08 16.27 12.10
CA MET A 490 -1.68 16.25 11.71
C MET A 490 -1.16 17.66 11.48
N THR A 491 0.13 17.88 11.76
CA THR A 491 0.82 19.08 11.32
C THR A 491 2.23 18.75 10.83
N ALA A 492 2.69 19.51 9.84
CA ALA A 492 4.02 19.36 9.29
C ALA A 492 5.03 20.21 10.07
N LEU A 493 6.22 19.65 10.31
CA LEU A 493 7.39 20.38 10.80
C LEU A 493 8.20 20.98 9.64
N ASP A 494 8.99 22.01 9.94
CA ASP A 494 9.83 22.72 8.96
C ASP A 494 10.90 21.82 8.32
N ASP A 495 11.22 20.67 8.89
CA ASP A 495 12.21 19.70 8.39
C ASP A 495 11.62 18.54 7.57
N GLY A 496 10.33 18.56 7.31
CA GLY A 496 9.65 17.52 6.52
C GLY A 496 8.97 16.43 7.32
N ARG A 497 9.25 16.33 8.63
CA ARG A 497 8.56 15.40 9.55
C ARG A 497 7.11 15.83 9.79
N LEU A 498 6.31 14.91 10.31
CA LEU A 498 4.92 15.16 10.69
C LEU A 498 4.72 14.88 12.17
N ILE A 499 3.85 15.66 12.79
CA ILE A 499 3.27 15.34 14.09
C ILE A 499 1.87 14.81 13.83
N VAL A 500 1.57 13.66 14.42
CA VAL A 500 0.25 13.00 14.39
C VAL A 500 -0.35 13.08 15.79
N LEU A 501 -1.59 13.52 15.89
CA LEU A 501 -2.36 13.55 17.13
C LEU A 501 -3.27 12.35 17.19
N GLU A 502 -3.01 11.46 18.15
CA GLU A 502 -3.91 10.37 18.54
C GLU A 502 -4.72 10.82 19.74
N ARG A 503 -6.05 10.84 19.61
CA ARG A 503 -6.95 11.24 20.69
C ARG A 503 -7.72 10.07 21.28
N GLU A 504 -8.04 10.15 22.55
CA GLU A 504 -9.02 9.29 23.22
C GLU A 504 -9.88 10.15 24.16
N VAL A 505 -11.19 10.13 23.96
CA VAL A 505 -12.17 10.78 24.84
C VAL A 505 -13.06 9.71 25.45
N TYR A 506 -13.04 9.66 26.78
CA TYR A 506 -13.77 8.69 27.56
C TYR A 506 -14.74 9.42 28.50
N VAL A 507 -16.05 9.25 28.29
CA VAL A 507 -17.12 9.82 29.11
C VAL A 507 -17.96 8.68 29.67
N PRO A 508 -17.66 8.18 30.88
CA PRO A 508 -18.43 7.13 31.52
C PRO A 508 -19.76 7.65 32.08
N THR A 509 -20.63 6.75 32.54
CA THR A 509 -21.89 7.10 33.20
C THR A 509 -21.68 8.01 34.39
N ASN A 510 -20.56 7.87 35.13
CA ASN A 510 -20.15 8.85 36.13
C ASN A 510 -19.28 9.94 35.50
N PRO A 511 -19.79 11.15 35.23
CA PRO A 511 -19.04 12.17 34.48
C PRO A 511 -17.78 12.66 35.20
N LEU A 512 -17.67 12.50 36.52
CA LEU A 512 -16.46 12.88 37.27
C LEU A 512 -15.22 12.04 36.90
N LEU A 513 -15.44 10.90 36.23
CA LEU A 513 -14.38 10.02 35.72
C LEU A 513 -14.04 10.30 34.26
N THR A 514 -14.61 11.34 33.68
CA THR A 514 -14.33 11.75 32.30
C THR A 514 -12.84 12.05 32.10
N ARG A 515 -12.28 11.56 31.00
CA ARG A 515 -10.88 11.77 30.60
C ARG A 515 -10.79 12.12 29.11
N GLY A 516 -9.92 13.04 28.80
CA GLY A 516 -9.47 13.32 27.43
C GLY A 516 -7.95 13.14 27.37
N ILE A 517 -7.47 12.32 26.45
CA ILE A 517 -6.05 12.05 26.24
C ILE A 517 -5.71 12.42 24.80
N ALA A 518 -4.72 13.29 24.64
CA ALA A 518 -4.12 13.59 23.35
C ALA A 518 -2.63 13.23 23.39
N LYS A 519 -2.23 12.27 22.56
CA LYS A 519 -0.84 11.88 22.38
C LYS A 519 -0.31 12.46 21.08
N LEU A 520 0.78 13.20 21.15
CA LEU A 520 1.46 13.74 19.98
C LEU A 520 2.64 12.86 19.61
N TYR A 521 2.60 12.28 18.42
CA TYR A 521 3.68 11.44 17.88
C TYR A 521 4.36 12.11 16.70
N VAL A 522 5.68 12.06 16.67
CA VAL A 522 6.47 12.46 15.50
C VAL A 522 6.76 11.24 14.64
N VAL A 523 6.64 11.40 13.32
CA VAL A 523 7.04 10.46 12.28
C VAL A 523 7.88 11.14 11.20
N ASP A 524 8.72 10.37 10.51
CA ASP A 524 9.60 10.89 9.46
C ASP A 524 9.36 10.20 8.11
N PRO A 525 8.36 10.64 7.32
CA PRO A 525 8.08 10.04 6.02
C PRO A 525 9.17 10.33 4.97
N VAL A 526 10.14 11.19 5.28
CA VAL A 526 11.25 11.53 4.36
C VAL A 526 12.38 10.51 4.47
N ASN A 527 12.80 10.17 5.70
CA ASN A 527 14.00 9.37 5.95
C ASN A 527 13.70 7.96 6.49
N ASP A 528 12.47 7.69 6.93
CA ASP A 528 12.13 6.37 7.44
C ASP A 528 12.00 5.33 6.31
N THR A 529 12.70 4.21 6.46
CA THR A 529 12.68 3.06 5.53
C THR A 529 11.76 1.94 5.99
N ALA A 530 11.11 2.09 7.15
CA ALA A 530 10.14 1.13 7.65
C ALA A 530 8.91 1.03 6.74
N GLY A 531 8.32 -0.13 6.66
CA GLY A 531 7.05 -0.36 5.95
C GLY A 531 5.88 0.29 6.68
N ILE A 532 5.88 0.20 8.02
CA ILE A 532 5.02 0.96 8.93
C ILE A 532 5.91 2.03 9.56
N LEU A 533 5.55 3.30 9.42
CA LEU A 533 6.35 4.42 9.94
C LEU A 533 6.64 4.24 11.44
N ARG A 534 7.90 4.41 11.80
CA ARG A 534 8.30 4.48 13.21
C ARG A 534 7.82 5.80 13.79
N LYS A 535 7.22 5.73 14.96
CA LYS A 535 6.75 6.91 15.68
C LYS A 535 7.46 7.06 17.01
N SER A 536 7.57 8.29 17.49
CA SER A 536 8.11 8.62 18.80
C SER A 536 7.20 9.60 19.51
N LEU A 537 6.83 9.27 20.75
CA LEU A 537 5.96 10.13 21.56
C LEU A 537 6.68 11.43 21.91
N LEU A 538 6.10 12.56 21.53
CA LEU A 538 6.53 13.89 21.92
C LEU A 538 6.05 14.26 23.32
N THR A 539 4.75 14.16 23.53
CA THR A 539 4.08 14.50 24.80
C THR A 539 2.68 13.89 24.86
N THR A 540 2.17 13.81 26.06
CA THR A 540 0.77 13.49 26.31
C THR A 540 0.10 14.69 27.00
N ILE A 541 -1.08 15.09 26.54
CA ILE A 541 -1.94 16.07 27.18
C ILE A 541 -3.11 15.30 27.75
N ASP A 542 -3.24 15.31 29.09
CA ASP A 542 -4.26 14.59 29.83
C ASP A 542 -5.22 15.59 30.45
N THR A 543 -6.50 15.48 30.12
CA THR A 543 -7.56 16.36 30.62
C THR A 543 -8.64 15.55 31.34
N ASN A 544 -9.43 16.19 32.16
CA ASN A 544 -10.43 15.55 32.99
C ASN A 544 -11.74 16.34 32.99
N TYR A 545 -12.68 15.92 33.78
CA TYR A 545 -14.02 16.55 33.89
C TYR A 545 -13.98 18.08 34.04
N THR A 546 -12.96 18.68 34.68
CA THR A 546 -12.89 20.12 34.95
C THR A 546 -12.26 20.94 33.84
N ASN A 547 -11.54 20.30 32.93
CA ASN A 547 -10.84 20.95 31.82
C ASN A 547 -10.84 20.08 30.58
N LEU A 548 -11.90 19.31 30.36
CA LEU A 548 -12.01 18.40 29.23
C LEU A 548 -11.73 19.13 27.92
N ALA A 549 -10.90 18.51 27.11
CA ALA A 549 -10.63 18.96 25.74
C ALA A 549 -10.59 17.76 24.80
N ASN A 550 -11.47 17.77 23.81
CA ASN A 550 -11.44 16.90 22.65
C ASN A 550 -10.63 17.60 21.57
N TYR A 551 -9.29 17.45 21.59
CA TYR A 551 -8.44 18.10 20.60
C TYR A 551 -8.63 17.46 19.23
N GLU A 552 -9.07 18.25 18.26
CA GLU A 552 -9.34 17.84 16.88
C GLU A 552 -8.46 18.56 15.87
N GLY A 553 -7.99 19.77 16.17
CA GLY A 553 -7.14 20.54 15.28
C GLY A 553 -5.77 20.82 15.86
N MET A 554 -4.77 20.93 14.98
CA MET A 554 -3.39 21.24 15.37
C MET A 554 -2.64 21.93 14.21
N CYS A 555 -1.90 23.00 14.52
CA CYS A 555 -1.01 23.64 13.56
C CYS A 555 0.32 24.07 14.17
N LEU A 556 1.34 24.18 13.34
CA LEU A 556 2.58 24.84 13.69
C LEU A 556 2.36 26.38 13.59
N GLY A 557 2.51 27.08 14.70
CA GLY A 557 2.28 28.52 14.83
C GLY A 557 3.59 29.34 14.82
N PRO A 558 3.61 30.54 15.43
CA PRO A 558 4.76 31.44 15.42
C PRO A 558 5.97 30.90 16.18
N SER A 559 7.14 31.45 15.87
CA SER A 559 8.36 31.26 16.69
C SER A 559 8.35 32.20 17.88
N LEU A 560 8.79 31.70 19.03
CA LEU A 560 9.02 32.49 20.24
C LEU A 560 10.44 33.09 20.24
N SER A 561 10.69 34.02 21.15
CA SER A 561 11.97 34.72 21.25
C SER A 561 13.17 33.80 21.56
N ASP A 562 12.92 32.64 22.19
CA ASP A 562 13.92 31.63 22.51
C ASP A 562 14.22 30.67 21.31
N GLY A 563 13.58 30.91 20.16
CA GLY A 563 13.71 30.14 18.94
C GLY A 563 12.87 28.84 18.91
N SER A 564 12.04 28.57 19.91
CA SER A 564 11.07 27.48 19.86
C SER A 564 9.88 27.85 18.95
N ARG A 565 9.23 26.84 18.36
CA ARG A 565 7.98 26.99 17.59
C ARG A 565 6.80 26.65 18.48
N CYS A 566 5.73 27.40 18.33
CA CYS A 566 4.46 27.06 18.95
C CYS A 566 3.77 25.96 18.12
N LEU A 567 3.28 24.93 18.80
CA LEU A 567 2.29 23.99 18.31
C LEU A 567 0.97 24.37 18.99
N VAL A 568 -0.02 24.78 18.20
CA VAL A 568 -1.33 25.22 18.69
C VAL A 568 -2.35 24.13 18.41
N LEU A 569 -3.05 23.71 19.46
CA LEU A 569 -4.14 22.73 19.39
C LEU A 569 -5.46 23.42 19.69
N ILE A 570 -6.52 23.03 18.99
CA ILE A 570 -7.89 23.46 19.23
C ILE A 570 -8.76 22.25 19.54
N ALA A 571 -9.70 22.41 20.47
CA ALA A 571 -10.62 21.36 20.86
C ALA A 571 -12.05 21.65 20.38
N ASP A 572 -12.73 20.61 19.90
CA ASP A 572 -14.18 20.62 19.78
C ASP A 572 -14.80 20.59 21.20
N SER A 573 -15.73 21.46 21.42
CA SER A 573 -16.42 21.55 22.72
C SER A 573 -17.42 20.42 22.98
N GLN A 574 -17.80 19.66 21.96
CA GLN A 574 -18.86 18.63 22.05
C GLN A 574 -20.15 19.16 22.68
N GLY A 575 -20.46 20.46 22.43
CA GLY A 575 -21.60 21.15 23.02
C GLY A 575 -21.46 21.43 24.52
N THR A 576 -20.25 21.32 25.09
CA THR A 576 -19.94 21.72 26.47
C THR A 576 -19.51 23.20 26.54
N ALA A 577 -19.24 23.71 27.75
CA ALA A 577 -18.69 25.06 27.94
C ALA A 577 -17.16 25.13 27.76
N TYR A 578 -16.52 24.07 27.32
CA TYR A 578 -15.05 23.98 27.23
C TYR A 578 -14.58 24.15 25.78
N GLU A 579 -14.35 25.41 25.39
CA GLU A 579 -13.72 25.78 24.13
C GLU A 579 -12.23 25.99 24.37
N MET A 580 -11.41 24.93 24.15
CA MET A 580 -10.04 24.92 24.62
C MET A 580 -9.03 25.13 23.46
N LEU A 581 -8.10 26.06 23.70
CA LEU A 581 -6.82 26.13 22.99
C LEU A 581 -5.70 25.62 23.89
N GLN A 582 -4.70 24.95 23.32
CA GLN A 582 -3.48 24.50 24.01
C GLN A 582 -2.26 24.93 23.20
N VAL A 583 -1.23 25.43 23.89
CA VAL A 583 0.09 25.66 23.29
C VAL A 583 1.08 24.65 23.84
N VAL A 584 1.80 24.04 22.94
CA VAL A 584 2.99 23.21 23.17
C VAL A 584 4.16 23.86 22.43
N THR A 585 5.32 24.01 23.05
CA THR A 585 6.51 24.50 22.33
C THR A 585 7.43 23.36 21.94
N ILE A 586 8.03 23.51 20.76
CA ILE A 586 8.95 22.54 20.16
C ILE A 586 10.24 23.25 19.79
N LYS A 587 11.40 22.68 20.16
CA LYS A 587 12.73 23.18 19.83
C LYS A 587 13.66 22.08 19.34
#